data_b966eb8e6fa18ddcb486dd536ada413f
#
_entry.id   b966eb8e6fa18ddcb486dd536ada413f
#
_cell.length_a   1.000
_cell.length_b   1.000
_cell.length_c   1.000
_cell.angle_alpha   90.00
_cell.angle_beta   90.00
_cell.angle_gamma   90.00
#
_symmetry.space_group_name_H-M   'P 1'
#
loop_
_entity.id
_entity.type
_entity.pdbx_description
1 polymer ?
#
loop_
_entity_poly.entity_id
_entity_poly.type
_entity_poly.pdbx_seq_one_letter_code
_entity_poly.pdbx_strand_id
1 'polypeptide(L)'
;MTVTAAMVKELRARTAAGMMDCKKALQEAEGDMELAIENMRKNGQAKAAKKAGNIAAEGTILIKTADGVAALVEVNCQTDFVAKDDNFLGFANAVADAAIASKATIEELQAQFEEQRITLVTKIGENINIRRVEYIEGAALASYSHGATIGVVVAGEGDAESLKHIAMHVAASKPDYVNPEDVPASVVDNEKRIQLDILKAENDALDENKKKPVDLLEKIIIGRMKKFTGEVSLTGQAFIMEPKKTVGVVLKEKGITISSFVRLEVGEGIAKKEEDFAAEVEAQIAAAKA
;
A
#
# COMPACT_ATOMS: atom_id res chain seq x y z
N MET A 1 -32.50 20.45 -30.70
CA MET A 1 -31.33 21.01 -31.42
C MET A 1 -30.46 19.88 -31.94
N THR A 2 -29.83 20.06 -33.13
CA THR A 2 -28.96 19.02 -33.67
C THR A 2 -27.58 19.12 -33.01
N VAL A 3 -27.15 18.07 -32.31
CA VAL A 3 -25.82 18.00 -31.66
C VAL A 3 -24.73 17.97 -32.76
N THR A 4 -23.86 18.96 -32.78
CA THR A 4 -22.76 19.07 -33.73
C THR A 4 -21.45 18.46 -33.21
N ALA A 5 -20.55 18.09 -34.14
CA ALA A 5 -19.23 17.59 -33.78
C ALA A 5 -18.40 18.62 -32.98
N ALA A 6 -18.61 19.93 -33.27
CA ALA A 6 -17.95 21.01 -32.52
C ALA A 6 -18.38 21.03 -31.04
N MET A 7 -19.68 20.91 -30.77
CA MET A 7 -20.23 20.84 -29.41
C MET A 7 -19.65 19.62 -28.63
N VAL A 8 -19.58 18.47 -29.30
CA VAL A 8 -19.00 17.25 -28.69
C VAL A 8 -17.51 17.46 -28.35
N LYS A 9 -16.76 18.12 -29.27
CA LYS A 9 -15.34 18.43 -29.02
C LYS A 9 -15.17 19.41 -27.88
N GLU A 10 -16.02 20.43 -27.78
CA GLU A 10 -16.00 21.43 -26.70
C GLU A 10 -16.34 20.77 -25.36
N LEU A 11 -17.42 19.98 -25.27
CA LEU A 11 -17.81 19.28 -24.06
C LEU A 11 -16.70 18.33 -23.61
N ARG A 12 -16.08 17.63 -24.55
CA ARG A 12 -14.93 16.76 -24.23
C ARG A 12 -13.72 17.54 -23.70
N ALA A 13 -13.43 18.71 -24.25
CA ALA A 13 -12.35 19.56 -23.76
C ALA A 13 -12.63 20.05 -22.31
N ARG A 14 -13.89 20.32 -21.96
CA ARG A 14 -14.30 20.78 -20.64
C ARG A 14 -14.42 19.67 -19.60
N THR A 15 -14.75 18.44 -20.02
CA THR A 15 -15.06 17.32 -19.10
C THR A 15 -14.03 16.19 -19.09
N ALA A 16 -13.11 16.17 -20.06
CA ALA A 16 -12.18 15.07 -20.31
C ALA A 16 -12.85 13.68 -20.55
N ALA A 17 -14.17 13.64 -20.72
CA ALA A 17 -14.95 12.42 -20.89
C ALA A 17 -14.81 11.82 -22.31
N GLY A 18 -15.27 10.58 -22.47
CA GLY A 18 -15.29 9.88 -23.77
C GLY A 18 -16.16 10.61 -24.81
N MET A 19 -15.78 10.54 -26.09
CA MET A 19 -16.51 11.21 -27.19
C MET A 19 -17.98 10.77 -27.25
N MET A 20 -18.25 9.48 -27.05
CA MET A 20 -19.62 8.95 -27.10
C MET A 20 -20.45 9.38 -25.88
N ASP A 21 -19.84 9.45 -24.69
CA ASP A 21 -20.50 9.95 -23.48
C ASP A 21 -20.86 11.44 -23.64
N CYS A 22 -19.96 12.26 -24.18
CA CYS A 22 -20.23 13.65 -24.47
C CYS A 22 -21.36 13.82 -25.51
N LYS A 23 -21.35 13.00 -26.57
CA LYS A 23 -22.43 13.04 -27.59
C LYS A 23 -23.77 12.68 -26.96
N LYS A 24 -23.83 11.61 -26.17
CA LYS A 24 -25.04 11.16 -25.51
C LYS A 24 -25.57 12.22 -24.51
N ALA A 25 -24.69 12.78 -23.68
CA ALA A 25 -25.06 13.82 -22.72
C ALA A 25 -25.64 15.08 -23.42
N LEU A 26 -25.02 15.52 -24.54
CA LEU A 26 -25.57 16.63 -25.33
C LEU A 26 -26.91 16.30 -25.96
N GLN A 27 -27.13 15.06 -26.43
CA GLN A 27 -28.42 14.64 -26.96
C GLN A 27 -29.50 14.65 -25.89
N GLU A 28 -29.21 14.13 -24.68
CA GLU A 28 -30.11 14.11 -23.51
C GLU A 28 -30.41 15.52 -23.00
N ALA A 29 -29.45 16.45 -23.14
CA ALA A 29 -29.59 17.86 -22.76
C ALA A 29 -30.12 18.74 -23.92
N GLU A 30 -30.59 18.16 -25.05
CA GLU A 30 -31.11 18.86 -26.23
C GLU A 30 -30.13 19.92 -26.79
N GLY A 31 -28.83 19.73 -26.59
CA GLY A 31 -27.76 20.63 -27.02
C GLY A 31 -27.38 21.69 -25.96
N ASP A 32 -27.98 21.71 -24.80
CA ASP A 32 -27.57 22.58 -23.70
C ASP A 32 -26.26 22.07 -23.07
N MET A 33 -25.20 22.88 -23.17
CA MET A 33 -23.86 22.54 -22.75
C MET A 33 -23.75 22.42 -21.20
N GLU A 34 -24.37 23.37 -20.48
CA GLU A 34 -24.28 23.40 -19.02
C GLU A 34 -25.12 22.29 -18.41
N LEU A 35 -26.31 22.03 -18.94
CA LEU A 35 -27.15 20.90 -18.54
C LEU A 35 -26.46 19.56 -18.85
N ALA A 36 -25.77 19.45 -19.99
CA ALA A 36 -24.99 18.25 -20.32
C ALA A 36 -23.85 18.02 -19.31
N ILE A 37 -23.12 19.04 -18.91
CA ILE A 37 -22.07 18.96 -17.89
C ILE A 37 -22.67 18.53 -16.54
N GLU A 38 -23.76 19.15 -16.12
CA GLU A 38 -24.44 18.80 -14.85
C GLU A 38 -24.91 17.34 -14.84
N ASN A 39 -25.54 16.88 -15.91
CA ASN A 39 -25.97 15.50 -16.06
C ASN A 39 -24.81 14.51 -16.05
N MET A 40 -23.71 14.84 -16.74
CA MET A 40 -22.49 14.02 -16.73
C MET A 40 -21.87 13.92 -15.34
N ARG A 41 -21.90 15.02 -14.58
CA ARG A 41 -21.40 15.05 -13.19
C ARG A 41 -22.25 14.16 -12.28
N LYS A 42 -23.59 14.25 -12.35
CA LYS A 42 -24.52 13.39 -11.61
C LYS A 42 -24.34 11.91 -11.97
N ASN A 43 -24.25 11.61 -13.27
CA ASN A 43 -24.03 10.25 -13.76
C ASN A 43 -22.65 9.70 -13.33
N GLY A 44 -21.62 10.56 -13.31
CA GLY A 44 -20.29 10.22 -12.84
C GLY A 44 -20.29 9.82 -11.37
N GLN A 45 -20.97 10.57 -10.52
CA GLN A 45 -21.14 10.24 -9.10
C GLN A 45 -21.85 8.89 -8.90
N ALA A 46 -22.93 8.64 -9.65
CA ALA A 46 -23.63 7.36 -9.60
C ALA A 46 -22.78 6.18 -10.07
N LYS A 47 -21.97 6.37 -11.11
CA LYS A 47 -21.01 5.34 -11.59
C LYS A 47 -19.92 5.08 -10.55
N ALA A 48 -19.34 6.13 -9.98
CA ALA A 48 -18.31 6.00 -8.95
C ALA A 48 -18.87 5.29 -7.70
N ALA A 49 -20.08 5.63 -7.26
CA ALA A 49 -20.75 4.97 -6.13
C ALA A 49 -20.97 3.47 -6.39
N LYS A 50 -21.39 3.08 -7.59
CA LYS A 50 -21.53 1.66 -7.98
C LYS A 50 -20.20 0.91 -7.95
N LYS A 51 -19.09 1.58 -8.29
CA LYS A 51 -17.76 0.97 -8.33
C LYS A 51 -17.09 0.93 -6.96
N ALA A 52 -17.48 1.80 -6.02
CA ALA A 52 -16.86 1.91 -4.69
C ALA A 52 -16.86 0.59 -3.89
N GLY A 53 -17.83 -0.30 -4.13
CA GLY A 53 -17.88 -1.63 -3.51
C GLY A 53 -16.92 -2.66 -4.12
N ASN A 54 -16.29 -2.37 -5.26
CA ASN A 54 -15.35 -3.30 -5.88
C ASN A 54 -14.00 -3.24 -5.14
N ILE A 55 -13.40 -4.43 -4.94
CA ILE A 55 -12.08 -4.54 -4.32
C ILE A 55 -11.04 -3.89 -5.23
N ALA A 56 -10.30 -2.92 -4.69
CA ALA A 56 -9.21 -2.23 -5.35
C ALA A 56 -7.90 -2.56 -4.58
N ALA A 57 -7.28 -3.68 -4.92
CA ALA A 57 -6.10 -4.21 -4.24
C ALA A 57 -4.81 -4.05 -5.05
N GLU A 58 -4.90 -3.56 -6.28
CA GLU A 58 -3.77 -3.12 -7.10
C GLU A 58 -3.61 -1.60 -6.98
N GLY A 59 -2.53 -1.04 -7.54
CA GLY A 59 -2.29 0.41 -7.49
C GLY A 59 -0.82 0.78 -7.47
N THR A 60 -0.52 1.94 -6.86
CA THR A 60 0.84 2.47 -6.76
C THR A 60 1.11 3.10 -5.40
N ILE A 61 2.38 3.04 -4.98
CA ILE A 61 2.91 3.83 -3.86
C ILE A 61 3.85 4.88 -4.42
N LEU A 62 3.59 6.12 -4.07
CA LEU A 62 4.42 7.26 -4.43
C LEU A 62 5.10 7.83 -3.19
N ILE A 63 6.36 8.19 -3.34
CA ILE A 63 7.17 8.84 -2.29
C ILE A 63 7.56 10.23 -2.78
N LYS A 64 7.26 11.24 -1.99
CA LYS A 64 7.71 12.62 -2.20
C LYS A 64 8.46 13.10 -0.96
N THR A 65 9.52 13.86 -1.17
CA THR A 65 10.35 14.39 -0.08
C THR A 65 10.53 15.88 -0.26
N ALA A 66 10.39 16.64 0.82
CA ALA A 66 10.66 18.08 0.90
C ALA A 66 11.00 18.46 2.34
N ASP A 67 11.97 19.34 2.51
CA ASP A 67 12.29 20.00 3.79
C ASP A 67 12.41 19.07 5.01
N GLY A 68 13.06 17.91 4.83
CA GLY A 68 13.24 16.93 5.92
C GLY A 68 12.01 16.11 6.24
N VAL A 69 11.00 16.13 5.36
CA VAL A 69 9.79 15.31 5.44
C VAL A 69 9.67 14.43 4.22
N ALA A 70 9.18 13.22 4.38
CA ALA A 70 8.72 12.39 3.28
C ALA A 70 7.25 12.03 3.46
N ALA A 71 6.50 12.04 2.36
CA ALA A 71 5.14 11.55 2.26
C ALA A 71 5.13 10.28 1.41
N LEU A 72 4.52 9.22 1.93
CA LEU A 72 4.24 7.98 1.18
C LEU A 72 2.73 7.91 0.97
N VAL A 73 2.31 7.86 -0.28
CA VAL A 73 0.88 7.85 -0.64
C VAL A 73 0.56 6.57 -1.39
N GLU A 74 -0.47 5.86 -0.95
CA GLU A 74 -1.02 4.71 -1.64
C GLU A 74 -2.32 5.09 -2.34
N VAL A 75 -2.34 4.90 -3.67
CA VAL A 75 -3.55 5.02 -4.49
C VAL A 75 -3.85 3.68 -5.12
N ASN A 76 -5.07 3.18 -4.90
CA ASN A 76 -5.49 1.86 -5.34
C ASN A 76 -6.42 1.92 -6.55
N CYS A 77 -6.37 0.84 -7.35
CA CYS A 77 -7.29 0.51 -8.45
C CYS A 77 -7.58 -0.99 -8.44
N GLN A 78 -8.42 -1.48 -9.35
CA GLN A 78 -8.80 -2.89 -9.38
C GLN A 78 -7.77 -3.77 -10.09
N THR A 79 -7.14 -3.28 -11.17
CA THR A 79 -6.24 -4.05 -12.02
C THR A 79 -4.84 -3.45 -12.11
N ASP A 80 -3.85 -4.29 -12.38
CA ASP A 80 -2.47 -3.87 -12.62
C ASP A 80 -2.30 -3.11 -13.95
N PHE A 81 -3.25 -3.26 -14.89
CA PHE A 81 -3.30 -2.48 -16.12
C PHE A 81 -3.58 -1.01 -15.83
N VAL A 82 -4.57 -0.73 -14.98
CA VAL A 82 -4.90 0.64 -14.55
C VAL A 82 -3.81 1.24 -13.69
N ALA A 83 -3.13 0.45 -12.86
CA ALA A 83 -1.99 0.90 -12.08
C ALA A 83 -0.83 1.45 -12.94
N LYS A 84 -0.79 1.12 -14.24
CA LYS A 84 0.20 1.59 -15.23
C LYS A 84 -0.35 2.65 -16.20
N ASP A 85 -1.65 2.99 -16.09
CA ASP A 85 -2.29 4.00 -16.97
C ASP A 85 -1.81 5.41 -16.62
N ASP A 86 -1.47 6.20 -17.65
CA ASP A 86 -0.92 7.55 -17.49
C ASP A 86 -1.87 8.50 -16.73
N ASN A 87 -3.19 8.35 -16.90
CA ASN A 87 -4.16 9.21 -16.21
C ASN A 87 -4.23 8.83 -14.72
N PHE A 88 -4.15 7.52 -14.41
CA PHE A 88 -4.10 7.05 -13.04
C PHE A 88 -2.81 7.52 -12.34
N LEU A 89 -1.66 7.36 -12.99
CA LEU A 89 -0.37 7.81 -12.46
C LEU A 89 -0.31 9.34 -12.32
N GLY A 90 -0.90 10.08 -13.27
CA GLY A 90 -1.03 11.54 -13.17
C GLY A 90 -1.86 11.97 -11.97
N PHE A 91 -2.99 11.31 -11.73
CA PHE A 91 -3.83 11.52 -10.55
C PHE A 91 -3.07 11.20 -9.25
N ALA A 92 -2.45 10.02 -9.17
CA ALA A 92 -1.68 9.61 -8.00
C ALA A 92 -0.53 10.58 -7.67
N ASN A 93 0.20 11.06 -8.70
CA ASN A 93 1.24 12.07 -8.53
C ASN A 93 0.68 13.40 -8.00
N ALA A 94 -0.44 13.89 -8.52
CA ALA A 94 -1.07 15.11 -8.04
C ALA A 94 -1.47 15.00 -6.55
N VAL A 95 -1.99 13.84 -6.12
CA VAL A 95 -2.29 13.56 -4.71
C VAL A 95 -1.02 13.58 -3.87
N ALA A 96 0.07 12.93 -4.33
CA ALA A 96 1.33 12.87 -3.60
C ALA A 96 2.00 14.26 -3.50
N ASP A 97 1.92 15.08 -4.55
CA ASP A 97 2.42 16.46 -4.54
C ASP A 97 1.63 17.35 -3.57
N ALA A 98 0.30 17.19 -3.50
CA ALA A 98 -0.52 17.88 -2.52
C ALA A 98 -0.22 17.42 -1.08
N ALA A 99 -0.05 16.12 -0.89
CA ALA A 99 0.30 15.54 0.40
C ALA A 99 1.57 16.16 0.98
N ILE A 100 2.67 16.16 0.21
CA ILE A 100 3.94 16.71 0.70
C ILE A 100 3.90 18.23 0.87
N ALA A 101 3.14 18.95 0.05
CA ALA A 101 3.06 20.40 0.12
C ALA A 101 2.33 20.93 1.36
N SER A 102 1.30 20.22 1.83
CA SER A 102 0.41 20.67 2.92
C SER A 102 0.43 19.79 4.17
N LYS A 103 1.08 18.62 4.13
CA LYS A 103 1.00 17.57 5.16
C LYS A 103 -0.47 17.20 5.47
N ALA A 104 -1.30 17.15 4.43
CA ALA A 104 -2.72 16.92 4.54
C ALA A 104 -3.04 15.52 5.09
N THR A 105 -4.09 15.41 5.88
CA THR A 105 -4.62 14.12 6.32
C THR A 105 -5.23 13.35 5.14
N ILE A 106 -5.49 12.05 5.34
CA ILE A 106 -6.11 11.24 4.30
C ILE A 106 -7.51 11.76 3.93
N GLU A 107 -8.29 12.22 4.90
CA GLU A 107 -9.62 12.76 4.70
C GLU A 107 -9.58 14.08 3.90
N GLU A 108 -8.61 14.94 4.18
CA GLU A 108 -8.41 16.19 3.43
C GLU A 108 -8.01 15.91 1.97
N LEU A 109 -7.10 14.97 1.74
CA LEU A 109 -6.71 14.56 0.39
C LEU A 109 -7.90 13.93 -0.37
N GLN A 110 -8.66 13.06 0.27
CA GLN A 110 -9.84 12.47 -0.33
C GLN A 110 -10.87 13.54 -0.71
N ALA A 111 -11.14 14.49 0.19
CA ALA A 111 -12.08 15.59 -0.08
C ALA A 111 -11.58 16.51 -1.21
N GLN A 112 -10.30 16.87 -1.21
CA GLN A 112 -9.69 17.74 -2.22
C GLN A 112 -9.73 17.12 -3.62
N PHE A 113 -9.51 15.82 -3.73
CA PHE A 113 -9.39 15.12 -5.01
C PHE A 113 -10.64 14.35 -5.44
N GLU A 114 -11.75 14.43 -4.70
CA GLU A 114 -12.96 13.62 -4.97
C GLU A 114 -13.53 13.87 -6.37
N GLU A 115 -13.60 15.10 -6.84
CA GLU A 115 -14.13 15.42 -8.17
C GLU A 115 -13.24 14.84 -9.29
N GLN A 116 -11.92 14.93 -9.12
CA GLN A 116 -10.97 14.35 -10.06
C GLN A 116 -11.02 12.81 -10.04
N ARG A 117 -11.16 12.21 -8.84
CA ARG A 117 -11.34 10.77 -8.67
C ARG A 117 -12.59 10.27 -9.39
N ILE A 118 -13.73 10.92 -9.20
CA ILE A 118 -15.01 10.57 -9.87
C ILE A 118 -14.85 10.65 -11.39
N THR A 119 -14.21 11.69 -11.89
CA THR A 119 -13.93 11.86 -13.32
C THR A 119 -13.07 10.70 -13.84
N LEU A 120 -12.04 10.34 -13.10
CA LEU A 120 -11.13 9.26 -13.46
C LEU A 120 -11.82 7.88 -13.42
N VAL A 121 -12.61 7.60 -12.38
CA VAL A 121 -13.43 6.39 -12.28
C VAL A 121 -14.42 6.28 -13.44
N THR A 122 -15.02 7.40 -13.83
CA THR A 122 -15.95 7.42 -14.96
C THR A 122 -15.24 7.12 -16.29
N LYS A 123 -14.03 7.62 -16.47
CA LYS A 123 -13.21 7.44 -17.67
C LYS A 123 -12.64 6.02 -17.79
N ILE A 124 -12.10 5.48 -16.70
CA ILE A 124 -11.41 4.19 -16.67
C ILE A 124 -12.41 3.04 -16.45
N GLY A 125 -13.45 3.26 -15.64
CA GLY A 125 -14.46 2.25 -15.35
C GLY A 125 -14.13 1.34 -14.16
N GLU A 126 -13.09 1.65 -13.40
CA GLU A 126 -12.67 0.92 -12.20
C GLU A 126 -12.87 1.74 -10.92
N ASN A 127 -12.94 1.07 -9.77
CA ASN A 127 -12.83 1.71 -8.48
C ASN A 127 -11.41 2.26 -8.30
N ILE A 128 -11.30 3.53 -7.93
CA ILE A 128 -10.03 4.20 -7.62
C ILE A 128 -10.18 4.83 -6.24
N ASN A 129 -9.19 4.63 -5.38
CA ASN A 129 -9.25 5.09 -4.00
C ASN A 129 -7.88 5.65 -3.55
N ILE A 130 -7.88 6.82 -2.93
CA ILE A 130 -6.75 7.32 -2.15
C ILE A 130 -6.87 6.63 -0.79
N ARG A 131 -6.00 5.64 -0.55
CA ARG A 131 -6.19 4.71 0.55
C ARG A 131 -5.55 5.15 1.84
N ARG A 132 -4.29 5.57 1.79
CA ARG A 132 -3.53 5.99 2.95
C ARG A 132 -2.41 6.95 2.57
N VAL A 133 -2.03 7.76 3.53
CA VAL A 133 -0.85 8.61 3.48
C VAL A 133 -0.11 8.46 4.80
N GLU A 134 1.21 8.31 4.72
CA GLU A 134 2.08 8.26 5.87
C GLU A 134 3.17 9.31 5.73
N TYR A 135 3.51 9.95 6.84
CA TYR A 135 4.57 10.95 6.90
C TYR A 135 5.69 10.49 7.80
N ILE A 136 6.92 10.76 7.39
CA ILE A 136 8.10 10.51 8.20
C ILE A 136 9.00 11.74 8.13
N GLU A 137 9.52 12.14 9.28
CA GLU A 137 10.42 13.30 9.42
C GLU A 137 11.79 12.83 9.89
N GLY A 138 12.84 13.51 9.43
CA GLY A 138 14.20 13.20 9.86
C GLY A 138 15.23 14.13 9.27
N ALA A 139 16.36 14.24 9.96
CA ALA A 139 17.51 15.03 9.50
C ALA A 139 18.11 14.47 8.21
N ALA A 140 18.14 13.14 8.07
CA ALA A 140 18.48 12.45 6.85
C ALA A 140 17.39 11.41 6.54
N LEU A 141 16.86 11.49 5.32
CA LEU A 141 15.85 10.58 4.80
C LEU A 141 16.40 9.86 3.57
N ALA A 142 16.22 8.55 3.53
CA ALA A 142 16.51 7.76 2.33
C ALA A 142 15.28 6.97 1.93
N SER A 143 14.96 7.02 0.64
CA SER A 143 13.80 6.33 0.08
C SER A 143 14.21 5.21 -0.87
N TYR A 144 13.39 4.17 -0.93
CA TYR A 144 13.49 3.10 -1.90
C TYR A 144 12.11 2.67 -2.38
N SER A 145 11.95 2.55 -3.69
CA SER A 145 10.75 1.99 -4.30
C SER A 145 11.11 0.70 -5.05
N HIS A 146 10.43 -0.39 -4.72
CA HIS A 146 10.55 -1.63 -5.47
C HIS A 146 9.39 -1.75 -6.45
N GLY A 147 9.66 -1.45 -7.72
CA GLY A 147 8.59 -1.20 -8.69
C GLY A 147 7.72 -0.03 -8.25
N ALA A 148 6.44 -0.13 -8.53
CA ALA A 148 5.43 0.82 -8.08
C ALA A 148 4.65 0.34 -6.84
N THR A 149 4.96 -0.86 -6.33
CA THR A 149 4.12 -1.58 -5.36
C THR A 149 4.64 -1.54 -3.93
N ILE A 150 5.94 -1.32 -3.72
CA ILE A 150 6.51 -1.18 -2.38
C ILE A 150 7.25 0.14 -2.29
N GLY A 151 6.91 0.94 -1.28
CA GLY A 151 7.61 2.17 -0.94
C GLY A 151 8.15 2.10 0.47
N VAL A 152 9.41 2.52 0.65
CA VAL A 152 10.07 2.60 1.96
C VAL A 152 10.77 3.93 2.10
N VAL A 153 10.64 4.52 3.27
CA VAL A 153 11.48 5.64 3.71
C VAL A 153 12.07 5.30 5.06
N VAL A 154 13.34 5.55 5.20
CA VAL A 154 14.11 5.40 6.44
C VAL A 154 14.58 6.77 6.89
N ALA A 155 14.39 7.08 8.17
CA ALA A 155 14.91 8.26 8.83
C ALA A 155 16.05 7.87 9.76
N GLY A 156 17.14 8.65 9.73
CA GLY A 156 18.30 8.36 10.56
C GLY A 156 19.43 9.36 10.41
N GLU A 157 20.63 8.94 10.80
CA GLU A 157 21.88 9.68 10.61
C GLU A 157 22.89 8.77 9.93
N GLY A 158 23.59 9.28 8.93
CA GLY A 158 24.59 8.53 8.17
C GLY A 158 24.68 8.98 6.71
N ASP A 159 25.48 8.28 5.93
CA ASP A 159 25.59 8.55 4.50
C ASP A 159 24.37 8.06 3.73
N ALA A 160 23.99 8.78 2.68
CA ALA A 160 22.77 8.53 1.91
C ALA A 160 22.74 7.13 1.25
N GLU A 161 23.89 6.62 0.83
CA GLU A 161 24.00 5.30 0.18
C GLU A 161 23.69 4.18 1.17
N SER A 162 24.29 4.25 2.36
CA SER A 162 24.05 3.28 3.41
C SER A 162 22.60 3.31 3.91
N LEU A 163 22.01 4.49 4.12
CA LEU A 163 20.60 4.62 4.47
C LEU A 163 19.70 4.03 3.38
N LYS A 164 20.03 4.22 2.10
CA LYS A 164 19.28 3.61 0.99
C LYS A 164 19.39 2.08 1.01
N HIS A 165 20.55 1.51 1.33
CA HIS A 165 20.72 0.08 1.49
C HIS A 165 19.85 -0.48 2.63
N ILE A 166 19.68 0.27 3.72
CA ILE A 166 18.75 -0.08 4.78
C ILE A 166 17.31 -0.02 4.29
N ALA A 167 16.92 1.02 3.53
CA ALA A 167 15.58 1.09 2.93
C ALA A 167 15.29 -0.11 2.00
N MET A 168 16.28 -0.56 1.22
CA MET A 168 16.18 -1.78 0.41
C MET A 168 15.98 -3.03 1.28
N HIS A 169 16.72 -3.12 2.39
CA HIS A 169 16.56 -4.21 3.36
C HIS A 169 15.14 -4.23 3.95
N VAL A 170 14.64 -3.08 4.41
CA VAL A 170 13.28 -2.94 4.96
C VAL A 170 12.23 -3.35 3.93
N ALA A 171 12.40 -2.98 2.65
CA ALA A 171 11.50 -3.39 1.59
C ALA A 171 11.40 -4.92 1.45
N ALA A 172 12.55 -5.61 1.51
CA ALA A 172 12.65 -7.05 1.31
C ALA A 172 12.28 -7.88 2.55
N SER A 173 12.73 -7.44 3.73
CA SER A 173 12.68 -8.23 4.97
C SER A 173 11.51 -7.89 5.90
N LYS A 174 10.75 -6.82 5.61
CA LYS A 174 9.53 -6.40 6.33
C LYS A 174 9.67 -6.42 7.86
N PRO A 175 10.63 -5.71 8.47
CA PRO A 175 10.66 -5.58 9.91
C PRO A 175 9.46 -4.77 10.40
N ASP A 176 8.92 -5.11 11.58
CA ASP A 176 7.83 -4.37 12.22
C ASP A 176 8.37 -3.28 13.16
N TYR A 177 9.56 -3.45 13.69
CA TYR A 177 10.19 -2.57 14.68
C TYR A 177 11.62 -2.23 14.29
N VAL A 178 12.16 -1.13 14.85
CA VAL A 178 13.57 -0.77 14.61
C VAL A 178 14.49 -1.69 15.40
N ASN A 179 14.28 -1.83 16.73
CA ASN A 179 15.10 -2.63 17.61
C ASN A 179 14.30 -3.75 18.29
N PRO A 180 14.94 -4.84 18.74
CA PRO A 180 14.28 -5.89 19.53
C PRO A 180 13.60 -5.38 20.79
N GLU A 181 14.14 -4.31 21.39
CA GLU A 181 13.63 -3.66 22.59
C GLU A 181 12.35 -2.84 22.33
N ASP A 182 12.09 -2.47 21.09
CA ASP A 182 10.91 -1.70 20.67
C ASP A 182 9.66 -2.60 20.53
N VAL A 183 9.84 -3.93 20.58
CA VAL A 183 8.72 -4.87 20.46
C VAL A 183 7.84 -4.76 21.73
N PRO A 184 6.55 -4.45 21.61
CA PRO A 184 5.65 -4.29 22.75
C PRO A 184 5.60 -5.54 23.63
N ALA A 185 5.61 -5.35 24.94
CA ALA A 185 5.54 -6.46 25.91
C ALA A 185 4.33 -7.38 25.65
N SER A 186 3.20 -6.84 25.25
CA SER A 186 2.00 -7.63 24.90
C SER A 186 2.22 -8.58 23.72
N VAL A 187 3.02 -8.18 22.72
CA VAL A 187 3.39 -9.02 21.57
C VAL A 187 4.35 -10.11 22.02
N VAL A 188 5.37 -9.75 22.82
CA VAL A 188 6.35 -10.68 23.37
C VAL A 188 5.67 -11.72 24.28
N ASP A 189 4.77 -11.29 25.18
CA ASP A 189 4.08 -12.17 26.11
C ASP A 189 3.10 -13.13 25.38
N ASN A 190 2.40 -12.64 24.37
CA ASN A 190 1.52 -13.48 23.56
C ASN A 190 2.31 -14.56 22.81
N GLU A 191 3.40 -14.17 22.13
CA GLU A 191 4.26 -15.13 21.43
C GLU A 191 4.90 -16.11 22.40
N LYS A 192 5.39 -15.64 23.55
CA LYS A 192 5.94 -16.50 24.60
C LYS A 192 4.94 -17.56 25.06
N ARG A 193 3.67 -17.19 25.24
CA ARG A 193 2.60 -18.13 25.61
C ARG A 193 2.43 -19.20 24.54
N ILE A 194 2.34 -18.80 23.27
CA ILE A 194 2.20 -19.71 22.12
C ILE A 194 3.40 -20.68 22.07
N GLN A 195 4.62 -20.14 22.14
CA GLN A 195 5.84 -20.95 22.08
C GLN A 195 5.98 -21.91 23.27
N LEU A 196 5.51 -21.52 24.47
CA LEU A 196 5.45 -22.39 25.62
C LEU A 196 4.49 -23.56 25.43
N ASP A 197 3.30 -23.29 24.89
CA ASP A 197 2.30 -24.34 24.65
C ASP A 197 2.79 -25.33 23.58
N ILE A 198 3.42 -24.83 22.52
CA ILE A 198 4.05 -25.67 21.48
C ILE A 198 5.16 -26.54 22.11
N LEU A 199 6.07 -25.91 22.88
CA LEU A 199 7.21 -26.63 23.46
C LEU A 199 6.78 -27.68 24.48
N LYS A 200 5.73 -27.43 25.28
CA LYS A 200 5.14 -28.42 26.18
C LYS A 200 4.56 -29.59 25.41
N ALA A 201 3.76 -29.32 24.38
CA ALA A 201 3.18 -30.39 23.54
C ALA A 201 4.29 -31.23 22.87
N GLU A 202 5.35 -30.58 22.34
CA GLU A 202 6.52 -31.27 21.78
C GLU A 202 7.21 -32.16 22.84
N ASN A 203 7.35 -31.67 24.08
CA ASN A 203 8.02 -32.39 25.16
C ASN A 203 7.17 -33.55 25.67
N ASP A 204 5.85 -33.38 25.78
CA ASP A 204 4.93 -34.41 26.26
C ASP A 204 4.79 -35.58 25.25
N ALA A 205 4.99 -35.32 23.99
CA ALA A 205 5.00 -36.33 22.93
C ALA A 205 6.28 -37.21 22.91
N LEU A 206 7.32 -36.82 23.68
CA LEU A 206 8.57 -37.62 23.79
C LEU A 206 8.44 -38.78 24.76
N ASP A 207 9.24 -39.83 24.52
CA ASP A 207 9.44 -40.90 25.49
C ASP A 207 9.95 -40.35 26.84
N GLU A 208 9.54 -40.92 27.95
CA GLU A 208 9.88 -40.44 29.32
C GLU A 208 11.38 -40.16 29.50
N ASN A 209 12.24 -41.01 28.94
CA ASN A 209 13.70 -40.89 29.04
C ASN A 209 14.29 -39.77 28.15
N LYS A 210 13.47 -39.16 27.28
CA LYS A 210 13.85 -38.07 26.38
C LYS A 210 13.21 -36.74 26.76
N LYS A 211 12.27 -36.73 27.71
CA LYS A 211 11.62 -35.52 28.20
C LYS A 211 12.64 -34.56 28.80
N LYS A 212 12.49 -33.31 28.45
CA LYS A 212 13.36 -32.24 28.97
C LYS A 212 12.80 -31.73 30.31
N PRO A 213 13.66 -31.47 31.32
CA PRO A 213 13.23 -30.86 32.57
C PRO A 213 12.78 -29.41 32.36
N VAL A 214 11.97 -28.91 33.29
CA VAL A 214 11.36 -27.56 33.24
C VAL A 214 12.40 -26.48 33.04
N ASP A 215 13.49 -26.49 33.78
CA ASP A 215 14.58 -25.49 33.68
C ASP A 215 15.21 -25.42 32.28
N LEU A 216 15.24 -26.55 31.57
CA LEU A 216 15.74 -26.58 30.20
C LEU A 216 14.69 -26.00 29.23
N LEU A 217 13.40 -26.27 29.46
CA LEU A 217 12.32 -25.67 28.65
C LEU A 217 12.33 -24.15 28.79
N GLU A 218 12.53 -23.61 30.00
CA GLU A 218 12.65 -22.16 30.24
C GLU A 218 13.80 -21.53 29.43
N LYS A 219 14.97 -22.17 29.44
CA LYS A 219 16.14 -21.69 28.66
C LYS A 219 15.86 -21.71 27.14
N ILE A 220 15.15 -22.75 26.67
CA ILE A 220 14.76 -22.84 25.26
C ILE A 220 13.83 -21.69 24.91
N ILE A 221 12.85 -21.38 25.78
CA ILE A 221 11.90 -20.26 25.53
C ILE A 221 12.65 -18.92 25.48
N ILE A 222 13.57 -18.65 26.39
CA ILE A 222 14.38 -17.43 26.35
C ILE A 222 15.10 -17.30 25.00
N GLY A 223 15.68 -18.40 24.50
CA GLY A 223 16.33 -18.43 23.19
C GLY A 223 15.37 -18.20 22.03
N ARG A 224 14.17 -18.82 22.07
CA ARG A 224 13.12 -18.63 21.05
C ARG A 224 12.62 -17.18 21.03
N MET A 225 12.40 -16.58 22.21
CA MET A 225 11.95 -15.18 22.31
C MET A 225 13.00 -14.19 21.80
N LYS A 226 14.29 -14.41 22.15
CA LYS A 226 15.36 -13.58 21.59
C LYS A 226 15.45 -13.68 20.06
N LYS A 227 15.22 -14.87 19.51
CA LYS A 227 15.17 -15.08 18.06
C LYS A 227 13.97 -14.35 17.45
N PHE A 228 12.79 -14.52 18.03
CA PHE A 228 11.56 -13.86 17.59
C PHE A 228 11.69 -12.34 17.54
N THR A 229 12.09 -11.70 18.67
CA THR A 229 12.26 -10.24 18.71
C THR A 229 13.33 -9.76 17.73
N GLY A 230 14.38 -10.55 17.48
CA GLY A 230 15.37 -10.27 16.44
C GLY A 230 14.80 -10.36 15.02
N GLU A 231 13.96 -11.36 14.73
CA GLU A 231 13.38 -11.58 13.41
C GLU A 231 12.37 -10.50 13.01
N VAL A 232 11.60 -9.96 13.97
CA VAL A 232 10.63 -8.89 13.71
C VAL A 232 11.23 -7.49 13.78
N SER A 233 12.51 -7.35 14.12
CA SER A 233 13.18 -6.06 14.29
C SER A 233 14.30 -5.84 13.30
N LEU A 234 14.35 -4.64 12.72
CA LEU A 234 15.33 -4.25 11.71
C LEU A 234 16.77 -4.58 12.13
N THR A 235 17.18 -4.13 13.33
CA THR A 235 18.56 -4.30 13.80
C THR A 235 18.93 -5.74 14.14
N GLY A 236 17.93 -6.59 14.39
CA GLY A 236 18.12 -8.01 14.69
C GLY A 236 18.18 -8.91 13.43
N GLN A 237 17.66 -8.45 12.31
CA GLN A 237 17.62 -9.22 11.06
C GLN A 237 18.99 -9.35 10.41
N ALA A 238 19.24 -10.47 9.72
CA ALA A 238 20.42 -10.64 8.88
C ALA A 238 20.39 -9.68 7.69
N PHE A 239 21.44 -8.89 7.49
CA PHE A 239 21.46 -7.87 6.45
C PHE A 239 21.50 -8.49 5.05
N ILE A 240 20.57 -8.10 4.17
CA ILE A 240 20.43 -8.73 2.84
C ILE A 240 21.70 -8.65 1.98
N MET A 241 22.52 -7.60 2.16
CA MET A 241 23.77 -7.44 1.40
C MET A 241 24.96 -8.15 2.06
N GLU A 242 24.90 -8.38 3.37
CA GLU A 242 25.92 -9.10 4.16
C GLU A 242 25.25 -10.08 5.12
N PRO A 243 24.72 -11.24 4.64
CA PRO A 243 23.91 -12.14 5.48
C PRO A 243 24.61 -12.76 6.70
N LYS A 244 25.93 -12.62 6.78
CA LYS A 244 26.73 -13.04 7.93
C LYS A 244 26.69 -12.06 9.11
N LYS A 245 26.18 -10.83 8.88
CA LYS A 245 26.03 -9.79 9.91
C LYS A 245 24.57 -9.42 10.05
N THR A 246 24.18 -9.03 11.27
CA THR A 246 22.88 -8.37 11.44
C THR A 246 22.96 -6.92 11.00
N VAL A 247 21.80 -6.34 10.68
CA VAL A 247 21.70 -4.90 10.37
C VAL A 247 22.32 -4.07 11.48
N GLY A 248 22.04 -4.40 12.76
CA GLY A 248 22.59 -3.67 13.91
C GLY A 248 24.12 -3.68 13.99
N VAL A 249 24.76 -4.77 13.58
CA VAL A 249 26.23 -4.84 13.47
C VAL A 249 26.74 -3.90 12.38
N VAL A 250 26.11 -3.94 11.20
CA VAL A 250 26.49 -3.07 10.07
C VAL A 250 26.31 -1.59 10.39
N LEU A 251 25.19 -1.22 11.02
CA LEU A 251 24.92 0.15 11.47
C LEU A 251 26.01 0.65 12.41
N LYS A 252 26.38 -0.18 13.40
CA LYS A 252 27.44 0.16 14.37
C LYS A 252 28.83 0.32 13.70
N GLU A 253 29.19 -0.59 12.80
CA GLU A 253 30.46 -0.52 12.06
C GLU A 253 30.57 0.74 11.20
N LYS A 254 29.45 1.20 10.64
CA LYS A 254 29.40 2.39 9.78
C LYS A 254 29.07 3.69 10.51
N GLY A 255 28.80 3.64 11.81
CA GLY A 255 28.41 4.82 12.58
C GLY A 255 27.07 5.40 12.17
N ILE A 256 26.13 4.56 11.75
CA ILE A 256 24.79 4.95 11.29
C ILE A 256 23.78 4.70 12.39
N THR A 257 22.81 5.59 12.53
CA THR A 257 21.64 5.40 13.40
C THR A 257 20.37 5.44 12.58
N ILE A 258 19.43 4.57 12.92
CA ILE A 258 18.07 4.57 12.36
C ILE A 258 17.10 4.95 13.46
N SER A 259 16.37 6.03 13.28
CA SER A 259 15.36 6.50 14.24
C SER A 259 13.98 5.88 13.96
N SER A 260 13.62 5.76 12.70
CA SER A 260 12.33 5.21 12.28
C SER A 260 12.35 4.81 10.81
N PHE A 261 11.35 4.08 10.39
CA PHE A 261 11.08 3.81 8.98
C PHE A 261 9.56 3.68 8.74
N VAL A 262 9.16 3.92 7.50
CA VAL A 262 7.81 3.63 7.01
C VAL A 262 7.95 2.72 5.80
N ARG A 263 7.18 1.64 5.77
CA ARG A 263 7.05 0.73 4.64
C ARG A 263 5.58 0.61 4.28
N LEU A 264 5.26 0.83 3.03
CA LEU A 264 3.94 0.56 2.46
C LEU A 264 4.07 -0.46 1.33
N GLU A 265 3.09 -1.34 1.24
CA GLU A 265 2.92 -2.27 0.12
C GLU A 265 1.49 -2.14 -0.40
N VAL A 266 1.34 -2.02 -1.72
CA VAL A 266 0.03 -1.88 -2.38
C VAL A 266 -0.89 -3.02 -1.99
N GLY A 267 -2.10 -2.66 -1.56
CA GLY A 267 -3.14 -3.64 -1.23
C GLY A 267 -2.91 -4.43 0.06
N GLU A 268 -1.87 -4.12 0.84
CA GLU A 268 -1.60 -4.80 2.10
C GLU A 268 -2.81 -4.70 3.05
N GLY A 269 -3.25 -5.85 3.59
CA GLY A 269 -4.44 -5.96 4.45
C GLY A 269 -5.79 -5.93 3.72
N ILE A 270 -5.81 -5.78 2.39
CA ILE A 270 -7.04 -5.95 1.59
C ILE A 270 -7.22 -7.44 1.28
N ALA A 271 -8.35 -8.01 1.70
CA ALA A 271 -8.70 -9.38 1.32
C ALA A 271 -8.91 -9.46 -0.20
N LYS A 272 -7.98 -10.08 -0.91
CA LYS A 272 -8.17 -10.40 -2.33
C LYS A 272 -9.22 -11.51 -2.42
N LYS A 273 -10.21 -11.37 -3.31
CA LYS A 273 -11.07 -12.49 -3.67
C LYS A 273 -10.16 -13.55 -4.30
N GLU A 274 -10.13 -14.74 -3.73
CA GLU A 274 -9.61 -15.90 -4.45
C GLU A 274 -10.59 -16.14 -5.60
N GLU A 275 -10.24 -15.68 -6.79
CA GLU A 275 -10.98 -16.01 -7.99
C GLU A 275 -10.58 -17.42 -8.40
N ASP A 276 -11.44 -18.37 -8.07
CA ASP A 276 -11.35 -19.71 -8.66
C ASP A 276 -11.77 -19.59 -10.13
N PHE A 277 -10.80 -19.27 -10.98
CA PHE A 277 -11.00 -19.09 -12.42
C PHE A 277 -11.66 -20.32 -13.06
N ALA A 278 -11.40 -21.52 -12.54
CA ALA A 278 -12.03 -22.73 -13.03
C ALA A 278 -13.52 -22.75 -12.72
N ALA A 279 -13.91 -22.40 -11.50
CA ALA A 279 -15.32 -22.31 -11.10
C ALA A 279 -16.07 -21.19 -11.84
N GLU A 280 -15.40 -20.07 -12.10
CA GLU A 280 -15.99 -18.95 -12.86
C GLU A 280 -16.23 -19.31 -14.34
N VAL A 281 -15.28 -19.99 -14.96
CA VAL A 281 -15.43 -20.52 -16.34
C VAL A 281 -16.53 -21.57 -16.40
N GLU A 282 -16.62 -22.47 -15.44
CA GLU A 282 -17.72 -23.47 -15.36
C GLU A 282 -19.08 -22.80 -15.20
N ALA A 283 -19.18 -21.76 -14.35
CA ALA A 283 -20.41 -20.98 -14.17
C ALA A 283 -20.83 -20.26 -15.46
N GLN A 284 -19.87 -19.66 -16.20
CA GLN A 284 -20.14 -19.01 -17.48
C GLN A 284 -20.57 -20.02 -18.55
N ILE A 285 -19.94 -21.20 -18.61
CA ILE A 285 -20.34 -22.28 -19.53
C ILE A 285 -21.74 -22.80 -19.19
N ALA A 286 -22.08 -22.93 -17.91
CA ALA A 286 -23.40 -23.35 -17.47
C ALA A 286 -24.46 -22.30 -17.83
N ALA A 287 -24.19 -21.02 -17.62
CA ALA A 287 -25.08 -19.92 -17.97
C ALA A 287 -25.29 -19.77 -19.49
N ALA A 288 -24.28 -20.11 -20.32
CA ALA A 288 -24.38 -20.09 -21.78
C ALA A 288 -25.16 -21.29 -22.36
N LYS A 289 -25.39 -22.35 -21.56
CA LYS A 289 -26.15 -23.56 -21.96
C LYS A 289 -27.60 -23.56 -21.49
N ALA A 290 -27.99 -22.59 -20.65
CA ALA A 290 -29.35 -22.36 -20.15
C ALA A 290 -30.11 -21.34 -20.99
#